data_12c37cda136a2240cee70bb7671725b2
#
_entry.id   12c37cda136a2240cee70bb7671725b2
#
_cell.length_a   1.000
_cell.length_b   1.000
_cell.length_c   1.000
_cell.angle_alpha   90.00
_cell.angle_beta   90.00
_cell.angle_gamma   90.00
#
_symmetry.space_group_name_H-M   'P 1'
#
loop_
_entity.id
_entity.type
_entity.pdbx_description
1 polymer ?
#
loop_
_entity_poly.entity_id
_entity_poly.type
_entity_poly.pdbx_seq_one_letter_code
_entity_poly.pdbx_strand_id
1 'polypeptide(L)'
;MTKHIPNTITCLNLLSGCVAVILALSGCYWGVVACVALSAVFDFCDGLAARLLHAYSPMGKELDSLADLVSFGLVPALMLYTLLREYLPQECTWVAYVALLIPIFAALRLAKFNIDDSQATTFKGLPVPANAIWWLGACRLLMDSASGDATLWLSVAAVPVLCYLMVCNLPMFSLKFASLAWKGNELRFLLIILSVALLVWQGIAGCAAIIGLYVVLSILSARGAKN
;
A
#
# COMPACT_ATOMS: atom_id res chain seq x y z
N MET A 1 -31.51 -6.44 -4.62
CA MET A 1 -30.53 -6.50 -5.73
C MET A 1 -29.39 -5.49 -5.54
N THR A 2 -29.65 -4.25 -5.16
CA THR A 2 -28.62 -3.20 -5.00
C THR A 2 -27.52 -3.52 -3.99
N LYS A 3 -27.81 -4.29 -2.93
CA LYS A 3 -26.86 -4.69 -1.85
C LYS A 3 -25.71 -5.60 -2.34
N HIS A 4 -25.82 -6.23 -3.50
CA HIS A 4 -24.81 -7.13 -4.02
C HIS A 4 -23.80 -6.41 -4.95
N ILE A 5 -24.12 -5.20 -5.44
CA ILE A 5 -23.27 -4.46 -6.37
C ILE A 5 -21.89 -4.15 -5.75
N PRO A 6 -21.80 -3.55 -4.52
CA PRO A 6 -20.48 -3.30 -3.92
C PRO A 6 -19.68 -4.59 -3.75
N ASN A 7 -20.29 -5.65 -3.21
CA ASN A 7 -19.60 -6.93 -3.00
C ASN A 7 -19.09 -7.55 -4.31
N THR A 8 -19.81 -7.36 -5.43
CA THR A 8 -19.32 -7.82 -6.75
C THR A 8 -18.09 -7.04 -7.18
N ILE A 9 -18.05 -5.72 -6.94
CA ILE A 9 -16.89 -4.90 -7.26
C ILE A 9 -15.69 -5.31 -6.39
N THR A 10 -15.93 -5.58 -5.09
CA THR A 10 -14.89 -6.11 -4.19
C THR A 10 -14.35 -7.48 -4.66
N CYS A 11 -15.24 -8.35 -5.21
CA CYS A 11 -14.79 -9.60 -5.83
C CYS A 11 -13.92 -9.37 -7.08
N LEU A 12 -14.15 -8.28 -7.84
CA LEU A 12 -13.28 -7.92 -8.96
C LEU A 12 -11.92 -7.40 -8.47
N ASN A 13 -11.87 -6.65 -7.34
CA ASN A 13 -10.61 -6.32 -6.66
C ASN A 13 -9.85 -7.62 -6.33
N LEU A 14 -10.50 -8.56 -5.66
CA LEU A 14 -9.89 -9.85 -5.30
C LEU A 14 -9.40 -10.63 -6.54
N LEU A 15 -10.22 -10.69 -7.60
CA LEU A 15 -9.85 -11.38 -8.84
C LEU A 15 -8.60 -10.74 -9.46
N SER A 16 -8.56 -9.41 -9.54
CA SER A 16 -7.38 -8.68 -10.03
C SER A 16 -6.14 -8.98 -9.18
N GLY A 17 -6.31 -9.04 -7.85
CA GLY A 17 -5.26 -9.45 -6.92
C GLY A 17 -4.76 -10.87 -7.17
N CYS A 18 -5.67 -11.84 -7.40
CA CYS A 18 -5.30 -13.22 -7.74
C CYS A 18 -4.51 -13.31 -9.05
N VAL A 19 -4.91 -12.57 -10.08
CA VAL A 19 -4.14 -12.48 -11.33
C VAL A 19 -2.77 -11.87 -11.08
N ALA A 20 -2.68 -10.81 -10.27
CA ALA A 20 -1.43 -10.18 -9.90
C ALA A 20 -0.47 -11.13 -9.15
N VAL A 21 -0.99 -12.03 -8.30
CA VAL A 21 -0.19 -13.10 -7.65
C VAL A 21 0.50 -13.99 -8.69
N ILE A 22 -0.25 -14.46 -9.71
CA ILE A 22 0.30 -15.30 -10.78
C ILE A 22 1.37 -14.53 -11.55
N LEU A 23 1.11 -13.27 -11.88
CA LEU A 23 2.06 -12.41 -12.59
C LEU A 23 3.31 -12.09 -11.75
N ALA A 24 3.18 -11.93 -10.45
CA ALA A 24 4.30 -11.73 -9.53
C ALA A 24 5.22 -12.96 -9.50
N LEU A 25 4.65 -14.15 -9.43
CA LEU A 25 5.41 -15.41 -9.45
C LEU A 25 6.09 -15.67 -10.80
N SER A 26 5.54 -15.14 -11.88
CA SER A 26 6.15 -15.22 -13.22
C SER A 26 7.12 -14.07 -13.55
N GLY A 27 7.39 -13.17 -12.59
CA GLY A 27 8.30 -12.03 -12.77
C GLY A 27 7.76 -10.92 -13.68
N CYS A 28 6.46 -10.92 -14.00
CA CYS A 28 5.85 -9.92 -14.87
C CYS A 28 5.52 -8.62 -14.11
N TYR A 29 6.55 -7.78 -13.85
CA TYR A 29 6.42 -6.55 -13.07
C TYR A 29 5.30 -5.61 -13.57
N TRP A 30 5.27 -5.29 -14.86
CA TRP A 30 4.27 -4.37 -15.40
C TRP A 30 2.84 -4.90 -15.32
N GLY A 31 2.67 -6.22 -15.45
CA GLY A 31 1.39 -6.87 -15.24
C GLY A 31 0.93 -6.75 -13.78
N VAL A 32 1.85 -6.92 -12.81
CA VAL A 32 1.56 -6.70 -11.39
C VAL A 32 1.14 -5.26 -11.14
N VAL A 33 1.88 -4.27 -11.66
CA VAL A 33 1.55 -2.85 -11.52
C VAL A 33 0.16 -2.54 -12.06
N ALA A 34 -0.17 -3.04 -13.25
CA ALA A 34 -1.48 -2.83 -13.87
C ALA A 34 -2.62 -3.45 -13.02
N CYS A 35 -2.43 -4.68 -12.54
CA CYS A 35 -3.44 -5.34 -11.71
C CYS A 35 -3.60 -4.67 -10.34
N VAL A 36 -2.52 -4.24 -9.68
CA VAL A 36 -2.62 -3.51 -8.40
C VAL A 36 -3.31 -2.16 -8.60
N ALA A 37 -3.02 -1.44 -9.68
CA ALA A 37 -3.72 -0.21 -10.02
C ALA A 37 -5.22 -0.46 -10.27
N LEU A 38 -5.57 -1.53 -10.98
CA LEU A 38 -6.96 -1.93 -11.22
C LEU A 38 -7.66 -2.33 -9.92
N SER A 39 -6.97 -3.07 -9.03
CA SER A 39 -7.45 -3.40 -7.69
C SER A 39 -7.76 -2.15 -6.88
N ALA A 40 -6.89 -1.13 -6.90
CA ALA A 40 -7.13 0.13 -6.20
C ALA A 40 -8.34 0.91 -6.76
N VAL A 41 -8.60 0.81 -8.08
CA VAL A 41 -9.81 1.39 -8.69
C VAL A 41 -11.06 0.65 -8.21
N PHE A 42 -11.03 -0.68 -8.16
CA PHE A 42 -12.18 -1.47 -7.68
C PHE A 42 -12.45 -1.23 -6.19
N ASP A 43 -11.43 -1.19 -5.34
CA ASP A 43 -11.52 -0.83 -3.91
C ASP A 43 -12.17 0.55 -3.71
N PHE A 44 -11.73 1.55 -4.46
CA PHE A 44 -12.36 2.87 -4.42
C PHE A 44 -13.82 2.83 -4.88
N CYS A 45 -14.11 2.09 -5.96
CA CYS A 45 -15.44 2.00 -6.55
C CYS A 45 -16.44 1.26 -5.67
N ASP A 46 -16.04 0.19 -4.96
CA ASP A 46 -16.94 -0.55 -4.07
C ASP A 46 -17.32 0.29 -2.84
N GLY A 47 -16.36 0.99 -2.24
CA GLY A 47 -16.63 1.93 -1.16
C GLY A 47 -17.51 3.11 -1.60
N LEU A 48 -17.35 3.60 -2.85
CA LEU A 48 -18.23 4.62 -3.41
C LEU A 48 -19.64 4.06 -3.67
N ALA A 49 -19.73 2.87 -4.27
CA ALA A 49 -21.01 2.21 -4.54
C ALA A 49 -21.78 1.89 -3.24
N ALA A 50 -21.09 1.41 -2.19
CA ALA A 50 -21.69 1.16 -0.88
C ALA A 50 -22.29 2.42 -0.27
N ARG A 51 -21.63 3.58 -0.43
CA ARG A 51 -22.12 4.88 0.02
C ARG A 51 -23.32 5.37 -0.77
N LEU A 52 -23.21 5.39 -2.09
CA LEU A 52 -24.25 5.94 -2.98
C LEU A 52 -25.53 5.09 -2.95
N LEU A 53 -25.42 3.77 -2.82
CA LEU A 53 -26.54 2.84 -2.79
C LEU A 53 -27.07 2.56 -1.36
N HIS A 54 -26.46 3.20 -0.33
CA HIS A 54 -26.76 2.91 1.08
C HIS A 54 -26.71 1.41 1.39
N ALA A 55 -25.74 0.69 0.80
CA ALA A 55 -25.66 -0.78 0.78
C ALA A 55 -24.56 -1.31 1.70
N TYR A 56 -24.31 -0.65 2.82
CA TYR A 56 -23.36 -1.15 3.81
C TYR A 56 -23.79 -2.49 4.40
N SER A 57 -22.85 -3.42 4.52
CA SER A 57 -23.07 -4.70 5.17
C SER A 57 -21.85 -5.19 5.93
N PRO A 58 -22.01 -5.92 7.06
CA PRO A 58 -20.87 -6.52 7.75
C PRO A 58 -20.07 -7.45 6.84
N MET A 59 -20.74 -8.26 6.01
CA MET A 59 -20.10 -9.13 5.04
C MET A 59 -19.26 -8.34 4.02
N GLY A 60 -19.75 -7.18 3.54
CA GLY A 60 -19.00 -6.34 2.60
C GLY A 60 -17.70 -5.81 3.21
N LYS A 61 -17.74 -5.37 4.48
CA LYS A 61 -16.56 -4.90 5.21
C LYS A 61 -15.49 -5.99 5.37
N GLU A 62 -15.90 -7.22 5.69
CA GLU A 62 -14.94 -8.32 5.82
C GLU A 62 -14.40 -8.78 4.46
N LEU A 63 -15.24 -8.81 3.43
CA LEU A 63 -14.84 -9.16 2.06
C LEU A 63 -13.82 -8.16 1.50
N ASP A 64 -14.04 -6.87 1.75
CA ASP A 64 -13.12 -5.77 1.41
C ASP A 64 -11.74 -5.99 2.04
N SER A 65 -11.69 -6.25 3.35
CA SER A 65 -10.44 -6.55 4.04
C SER A 65 -9.72 -7.79 3.50
N LEU A 66 -10.46 -8.84 3.11
CA LEU A 66 -9.87 -10.05 2.52
C LEU A 66 -9.34 -9.79 1.11
N ALA A 67 -10.05 -9.00 0.30
CA ALA A 67 -9.60 -8.59 -1.02
C ALA A 67 -8.33 -7.74 -0.94
N ASP A 68 -8.30 -6.75 -0.03
CA ASP A 68 -7.16 -5.88 0.22
C ASP A 68 -5.93 -6.65 0.72
N LEU A 69 -6.12 -7.66 1.56
CA LEU A 69 -5.04 -8.52 2.01
C LEU A 69 -4.34 -9.21 0.84
N VAL A 70 -5.10 -9.69 -0.15
CA VAL A 70 -4.53 -10.32 -1.34
C VAL A 70 -3.89 -9.28 -2.25
N SER A 71 -4.63 -8.25 -2.64
CA SER A 71 -4.23 -7.28 -3.66
C SER A 71 -3.10 -6.36 -3.20
N PHE A 72 -3.11 -5.93 -1.93
CA PHE A 72 -2.15 -4.94 -1.39
C PHE A 72 -1.23 -5.52 -0.31
N GLY A 73 -1.51 -6.72 0.21
CA GLY A 73 -0.62 -7.42 1.14
C GLY A 73 0.22 -8.49 0.45
N LEU A 74 -0.43 -9.49 -0.13
CA LEU A 74 0.24 -10.68 -0.68
C LEU A 74 0.97 -10.39 -1.99
N VAL A 75 0.34 -9.65 -2.91
CA VAL A 75 0.93 -9.33 -4.24
C VAL A 75 2.29 -8.66 -4.12
N PRO A 76 2.45 -7.52 -3.41
CA PRO A 76 3.77 -6.87 -3.30
C PRO A 76 4.80 -7.74 -2.57
N ALA A 77 4.36 -8.57 -1.62
CA ALA A 77 5.24 -9.50 -0.93
C ALA A 77 5.80 -10.57 -1.87
N LEU A 78 4.96 -11.17 -2.72
CA LEU A 78 5.41 -12.17 -3.68
C LEU A 78 6.28 -11.56 -4.78
N MET A 79 5.98 -10.34 -5.22
CA MET A 79 6.83 -9.62 -6.16
C MET A 79 8.23 -9.36 -5.56
N LEU A 80 8.30 -8.87 -4.31
CA LEU A 80 9.56 -8.70 -3.62
C LEU A 80 10.28 -10.05 -3.42
N TYR A 81 9.57 -11.09 -2.99
CA TYR A 81 10.12 -12.43 -2.79
C TYR A 81 10.78 -12.99 -4.05
N THR A 82 10.13 -12.86 -5.23
CA THR A 82 10.69 -13.34 -6.49
C THR A 82 11.96 -12.58 -6.86
N LEU A 83 11.97 -11.25 -6.71
CA LEU A 83 13.15 -10.43 -6.98
C LEU A 83 14.30 -10.74 -6.00
N LEU A 84 14.00 -10.87 -4.71
CA LEU A 84 15.02 -11.24 -3.72
C LEU A 84 15.61 -12.62 -4.03
N ARG A 85 14.79 -13.59 -4.46
CA ARG A 85 15.29 -14.92 -4.85
C ARG A 85 16.18 -14.89 -6.07
N GLU A 86 15.94 -13.95 -6.98
CA GLU A 86 16.73 -13.78 -8.19
C GLU A 86 18.08 -13.08 -7.93
N TYR A 87 18.09 -12.05 -7.04
CA TYR A 87 19.27 -11.20 -6.85
C TYR A 87 20.13 -11.58 -5.63
N LEU A 88 19.59 -12.34 -4.65
CA LEU A 88 20.37 -12.76 -3.48
C LEU A 88 21.40 -13.85 -3.85
N PRO A 89 22.61 -13.84 -3.23
CA PRO A 89 23.55 -14.96 -3.29
C PRO A 89 22.88 -16.27 -2.86
N GLN A 90 23.33 -17.40 -3.44
CA GLN A 90 22.70 -18.71 -3.18
C GLN A 90 22.68 -19.10 -1.72
N GLU A 91 23.73 -18.73 -0.96
CA GLU A 91 23.81 -18.99 0.47
C GLU A 91 22.77 -18.21 1.31
N CYS A 92 22.27 -17.09 0.77
CA CYS A 92 21.35 -16.17 1.45
C CYS A 92 19.93 -16.19 0.88
N THR A 93 19.58 -17.09 -0.04
CA THR A 93 18.24 -17.11 -0.68
C THR A 93 17.10 -17.30 0.32
N TRP A 94 17.37 -17.90 1.49
CA TRP A 94 16.39 -18.00 2.58
C TRP A 94 15.93 -16.64 3.12
N VAL A 95 16.75 -15.58 2.98
CA VAL A 95 16.40 -14.22 3.39
C VAL A 95 15.19 -13.69 2.63
N ALA A 96 14.94 -14.17 1.40
CA ALA A 96 13.79 -13.76 0.60
C ALA A 96 12.44 -14.00 1.31
N TYR A 97 12.37 -15.00 2.20
CA TYR A 97 11.17 -15.27 3.00
C TYR A 97 10.78 -14.12 3.94
N VAL A 98 11.67 -13.16 4.21
CA VAL A 98 11.35 -11.96 4.99
C VAL A 98 10.19 -11.18 4.36
N ALA A 99 10.05 -11.21 3.04
CA ALA A 99 8.95 -10.57 2.32
C ALA A 99 7.56 -11.06 2.79
N LEU A 100 7.46 -12.30 3.29
CA LEU A 100 6.20 -12.86 3.79
C LEU A 100 5.72 -12.23 5.12
N LEU A 101 6.54 -11.41 5.78
CA LEU A 101 6.07 -10.57 6.88
C LEU A 101 5.04 -9.53 6.41
N ILE A 102 5.13 -9.06 5.16
CA ILE A 102 4.25 -8.01 4.62
C ILE A 102 2.77 -8.42 4.71
N PRO A 103 2.31 -9.57 4.18
CA PRO A 103 0.90 -9.96 4.28
C PRO A 103 0.48 -10.28 5.72
N ILE A 104 1.38 -10.76 6.58
CA ILE A 104 1.07 -11.00 8.00
C ILE A 104 0.73 -9.67 8.69
N PHE A 105 1.57 -8.65 8.53
CA PHE A 105 1.34 -7.34 9.13
C PHE A 105 0.20 -6.57 8.45
N ALA A 106 -0.03 -6.80 7.15
CA ALA A 106 -1.22 -6.29 6.47
C ALA A 106 -2.51 -6.87 7.07
N ALA A 107 -2.58 -8.20 7.31
CA ALA A 107 -3.69 -8.84 7.97
C ALA A 107 -3.93 -8.29 9.37
N LEU A 108 -2.88 -8.16 10.18
CA LEU A 108 -2.97 -7.58 11.53
C LEU A 108 -3.50 -6.14 11.49
N ARG A 109 -3.05 -5.34 10.53
CA ARG A 109 -3.51 -3.96 10.36
C ARG A 109 -4.98 -3.89 9.97
N LEU A 110 -5.42 -4.71 9.00
CA LEU A 110 -6.81 -4.75 8.55
C LEU A 110 -7.73 -5.23 9.67
N ALA A 111 -7.35 -6.28 10.39
CA ALA A 111 -8.09 -6.76 11.56
C ALA A 111 -8.19 -5.67 12.65
N LYS A 112 -7.07 -5.00 12.98
CA LYS A 112 -7.07 -3.89 13.95
C LYS A 112 -7.98 -2.75 13.51
N PHE A 113 -7.97 -2.40 12.22
CA PHE A 113 -8.84 -1.36 11.67
C PHE A 113 -10.32 -1.72 11.76
N ASN A 114 -10.66 -3.00 11.59
CA ASN A 114 -12.05 -3.46 11.65
C ASN A 114 -12.67 -3.43 13.05
N ILE A 115 -11.85 -3.51 14.11
CA ILE A 115 -12.31 -3.54 15.51
C ILE A 115 -12.11 -2.21 16.26
N ASP A 116 -11.34 -1.25 15.70
CA ASP A 116 -11.02 0.03 16.36
C ASP A 116 -11.91 1.17 15.84
N ASP A 117 -13.03 1.42 16.52
CA ASP A 117 -13.97 2.49 16.19
C ASP A 117 -13.34 3.89 16.25
N SER A 118 -12.23 4.08 16.98
CA SER A 118 -11.53 5.37 17.08
C SER A 118 -10.84 5.79 15.78
N GLN A 119 -10.63 4.88 14.83
CA GLN A 119 -9.99 5.16 13.55
C GLN A 119 -10.93 5.80 12.51
N ALA A 120 -12.21 5.94 12.82
CA ALA A 120 -13.16 6.68 11.98
C ALA A 120 -12.76 8.15 11.77
N THR A 121 -12.07 8.76 12.74
CA THR A 121 -11.67 10.19 12.73
C THR A 121 -10.18 10.42 12.50
N THR A 122 -9.31 9.49 12.92
CA THR A 122 -7.85 9.65 12.82
C THR A 122 -7.20 8.36 12.34
N PHE A 123 -6.56 8.40 11.19
CA PHE A 123 -5.80 7.25 10.68
C PHE A 123 -4.55 7.01 11.54
N LYS A 124 -4.39 5.76 12.01
CA LYS A 124 -3.22 5.31 12.76
C LYS A 124 -2.45 4.28 11.93
N GLY A 125 -1.15 4.49 11.80
CA GLY A 125 -0.25 3.62 11.05
C GLY A 125 -0.38 3.75 9.51
N LEU A 126 0.59 3.16 8.80
CA LEU A 126 0.64 3.18 7.33
C LEU A 126 -0.51 2.35 6.73
N PRO A 127 -1.33 2.91 5.81
CA PRO A 127 -2.36 2.16 5.10
C PRO A 127 -1.78 1.02 4.25
N VAL A 128 -2.48 -0.13 4.17
CA VAL A 128 -2.03 -1.29 3.39
C VAL A 128 -1.85 -0.96 1.90
N PRO A 129 -2.76 -0.21 1.24
CA PRO A 129 -2.54 0.22 -0.14
C PRO A 129 -1.32 1.14 -0.31
N ALA A 130 -1.04 2.03 0.66
CA ALA A 130 0.15 2.87 0.61
C ALA A 130 1.45 2.05 0.73
N ASN A 131 1.46 1.04 1.61
CA ASN A 131 2.56 0.09 1.70
C ASN A 131 2.76 -0.67 0.37
N ALA A 132 1.69 -1.12 -0.28
CA ALA A 132 1.76 -1.77 -1.59
C ALA A 132 2.39 -0.84 -2.65
N ILE A 133 1.95 0.41 -2.72
CA ILE A 133 2.50 1.42 -3.64
C ILE A 133 4.00 1.64 -3.38
N TRP A 134 4.42 1.68 -2.12
CA TRP A 134 5.84 1.77 -1.76
C TRP A 134 6.63 0.60 -2.32
N TRP A 135 6.13 -0.64 -2.15
CA TRP A 135 6.80 -1.85 -2.65
C TRP A 135 6.84 -1.92 -4.17
N LEU A 136 5.82 -1.45 -4.90
CA LEU A 136 5.89 -1.32 -6.36
C LEU A 136 7.06 -0.43 -6.76
N GLY A 137 7.22 0.74 -6.11
CA GLY A 137 8.35 1.63 -6.36
C GLY A 137 9.71 1.02 -5.99
N ALA A 138 9.81 0.41 -4.81
CA ALA A 138 11.06 -0.21 -4.33
C ALA A 138 11.50 -1.39 -5.20
N CYS A 139 10.56 -2.25 -5.63
CA CYS A 139 10.86 -3.34 -6.56
C CYS A 139 11.34 -2.80 -7.91
N ARG A 140 10.80 -1.68 -8.40
CA ARG A 140 11.30 -1.03 -9.61
C ARG A 140 12.73 -0.53 -9.42
N LEU A 141 13.02 0.16 -8.32
CA LEU A 141 14.37 0.59 -7.98
C LEU A 141 15.35 -0.58 -7.91
N LEU A 142 14.93 -1.70 -7.31
CA LEU A 142 15.75 -2.91 -7.22
C LEU A 142 16.07 -3.47 -8.61
N MET A 143 15.10 -3.51 -9.52
CA MET A 143 15.28 -3.97 -10.90
C MET A 143 16.19 -3.02 -11.71
N ASP A 144 16.04 -1.70 -11.53
CA ASP A 144 16.83 -0.70 -12.25
C ASP A 144 18.28 -0.63 -11.75
N SER A 145 18.51 -0.95 -10.46
CA SER A 145 19.84 -0.88 -9.84
C SER A 145 20.78 -2.01 -10.26
N ALA A 146 20.30 -2.94 -11.09
CA ALA A 146 20.98 -4.08 -11.69
C ALA A 146 22.30 -4.47 -10.97
N SER A 147 22.19 -5.13 -9.80
CA SER A 147 23.33 -5.62 -8.99
C SER A 147 23.93 -4.68 -7.91
N GLY A 148 23.25 -3.61 -7.51
CA GLY A 148 23.70 -2.85 -6.34
C GLY A 148 23.34 -3.57 -5.04
N ASP A 149 24.31 -4.26 -4.39
CA ASP A 149 24.12 -4.95 -3.10
C ASP A 149 23.44 -4.05 -2.05
N ALA A 150 23.70 -2.75 -2.08
CA ALA A 150 23.12 -1.79 -1.17
C ALA A 150 21.59 -1.68 -1.31
N THR A 151 21.05 -1.60 -2.53
CA THR A 151 19.59 -1.50 -2.78
C THR A 151 18.88 -2.79 -2.36
N LEU A 152 19.52 -3.93 -2.60
CA LEU A 152 19.02 -5.24 -2.20
C LEU A 152 18.86 -5.34 -0.68
N TRP A 153 19.94 -5.07 0.06
CA TRP A 153 19.93 -5.15 1.52
C TRP A 153 19.08 -4.06 2.18
N LEU A 154 18.99 -2.89 1.54
CA LEU A 154 18.06 -1.84 1.97
C LEU A 154 16.60 -2.29 1.83
N SER A 155 16.27 -2.99 0.75
CA SER A 155 14.92 -3.56 0.56
C SER A 155 14.61 -4.61 1.63
N VAL A 156 15.56 -5.49 1.96
CA VAL A 156 15.41 -6.47 3.06
C VAL A 156 15.18 -5.76 4.41
N ALA A 157 15.98 -4.74 4.72
CA ALA A 157 15.87 -3.98 5.97
C ALA A 157 14.56 -3.15 6.04
N ALA A 158 14.04 -2.70 4.91
CA ALA A 158 12.81 -1.94 4.85
C ALA A 158 11.57 -2.77 5.24
N VAL A 159 11.59 -4.10 5.03
CA VAL A 159 10.43 -4.97 5.35
C VAL A 159 10.00 -4.82 6.81
N PRO A 160 10.83 -5.10 7.83
CA PRO A 160 10.40 -4.99 9.22
C PRO A 160 10.02 -3.55 9.60
N VAL A 161 10.66 -2.54 9.03
CA VAL A 161 10.35 -1.12 9.29
C VAL A 161 8.94 -0.79 8.81
N LEU A 162 8.60 -1.13 7.56
CA LEU A 162 7.27 -0.87 7.00
C LEU A 162 6.18 -1.72 7.67
N CYS A 163 6.48 -2.97 8.01
CA CYS A 163 5.60 -3.83 8.78
C CYS A 163 5.27 -3.19 10.14
N TYR A 164 6.27 -2.68 10.85
CA TYR A 164 6.05 -1.96 12.10
C TYR A 164 5.21 -0.68 11.88
N LEU A 165 5.49 0.09 10.82
CA LEU A 165 4.72 1.30 10.50
C LEU A 165 3.25 1.01 10.20
N MET A 166 2.90 -0.15 9.65
CA MET A 166 1.50 -0.52 9.42
C MET A 166 0.70 -0.71 10.71
N VAL A 167 1.32 -1.27 11.76
CA VAL A 167 0.61 -1.63 13.02
C VAL A 167 0.83 -0.63 14.16
N CYS A 168 1.79 0.30 14.03
CA CYS A 168 2.07 1.32 15.04
C CYS A 168 0.92 2.32 15.17
N ASN A 169 0.85 3.01 16.31
CA ASN A 169 -0.16 4.03 16.58
C ASN A 169 0.26 5.44 16.10
N LEU A 170 1.13 5.52 15.09
CA LEU A 170 1.55 6.80 14.54
C LEU A 170 0.35 7.49 13.87
N PRO A 171 -0.05 8.70 14.30
CA PRO A 171 -1.10 9.43 13.62
C PRO A 171 -0.62 9.86 12.23
N MET A 172 -1.32 9.39 11.21
CA MET A 172 -1.07 9.78 9.82
C MET A 172 -2.01 10.91 9.42
N PHE A 173 -1.50 11.97 8.81
CA PHE A 173 -2.38 13.03 8.38
C PHE A 173 -3.27 12.60 7.22
N SER A 174 -4.54 13.01 7.29
CA SER A 174 -5.53 12.67 6.27
C SER A 174 -5.29 13.46 4.99
N LEU A 175 -5.30 12.76 3.85
CA LEU A 175 -5.27 13.37 2.52
C LEU A 175 -6.64 13.95 2.08
N LYS A 176 -7.68 13.81 2.93
CA LYS A 176 -8.99 14.37 2.63
C LYS A 176 -8.95 15.90 2.77
N PHE A 177 -9.36 16.59 1.72
CA PHE A 177 -9.53 18.05 1.72
C PHE A 177 -10.88 18.41 2.34
N ALA A 178 -10.88 19.25 3.39
CA ALA A 178 -12.10 19.87 3.90
C ALA A 178 -12.46 21.12 3.06
N SER A 179 -11.45 21.81 2.52
CA SER A 179 -11.59 22.95 1.62
C SER A 179 -10.41 22.96 0.65
N LEU A 180 -10.55 23.59 -0.53
CA LEU A 180 -9.47 23.77 -1.49
C LEU A 180 -8.59 25.00 -1.20
N ALA A 181 -8.79 25.68 -0.06
CA ALA A 181 -7.96 26.81 0.33
C ALA A 181 -6.53 26.36 0.63
N TRP A 182 -5.54 27.16 0.28
CA TRP A 182 -4.13 26.90 0.57
C TRP A 182 -3.89 26.81 2.08
N LYS A 183 -4.43 27.79 2.81
CA LYS A 183 -4.27 27.88 4.27
C LYS A 183 -4.91 26.68 4.99
N GLY A 184 -4.09 25.91 5.70
CA GLY A 184 -4.49 24.68 6.39
C GLY A 184 -4.36 23.40 5.53
N ASN A 185 -3.92 23.53 4.26
CA ASN A 185 -3.66 22.41 3.38
C ASN A 185 -2.22 22.40 2.83
N GLU A 186 -1.33 23.19 3.40
CA GLU A 186 0.04 23.42 2.91
C GLU A 186 0.78 22.10 2.71
N LEU A 187 0.73 21.21 3.73
CA LEU A 187 1.40 19.89 3.66
C LEU A 187 0.81 18.97 2.59
N ARG A 188 -0.51 19.07 2.34
CA ARG A 188 -1.19 18.28 1.30
C ARG A 188 -0.78 18.74 -0.08
N PHE A 189 -0.79 20.06 -0.33
CA PHE A 189 -0.33 20.62 -1.59
C PHE A 189 1.16 20.35 -1.82
N LEU A 190 2.01 20.51 -0.79
CA LEU A 190 3.42 20.18 -0.87
C LEU A 190 3.62 18.71 -1.28
N LEU A 191 2.91 17.78 -0.61
CA LEU A 191 3.00 16.37 -0.93
C LEU A 191 2.57 16.11 -2.38
N ILE A 192 1.47 16.70 -2.86
CA ILE A 192 0.99 16.53 -4.24
C ILE A 192 2.02 17.03 -5.25
N ILE A 193 2.55 18.25 -5.05
CA ILE A 193 3.53 18.84 -5.97
C ILE A 193 4.79 17.97 -6.03
N LEU A 194 5.32 17.56 -4.88
CA LEU A 194 6.51 16.70 -4.81
C LEU A 194 6.22 15.29 -5.39
N SER A 195 5.00 14.76 -5.19
CA SER A 195 4.61 13.48 -5.77
C SER A 195 4.59 13.53 -7.30
N VAL A 196 4.00 14.59 -7.88
CA VAL A 196 4.00 14.79 -9.33
C VAL A 196 5.42 14.93 -9.86
N ALA A 197 6.26 15.73 -9.21
CA ALA A 197 7.66 15.90 -9.60
C ALA A 197 8.44 14.58 -9.56
N LEU A 198 8.26 13.77 -8.50
CA LEU A 198 8.92 12.47 -8.36
C LEU A 198 8.43 11.46 -9.40
N LEU A 199 7.12 11.43 -9.71
CA LEU A 199 6.57 10.56 -10.75
C LEU A 199 7.06 10.95 -12.15
N VAL A 200 7.18 12.25 -12.45
CA VAL A 200 7.71 12.72 -13.72
C VAL A 200 9.20 12.39 -13.85
N TRP A 201 9.97 12.52 -12.76
CA TRP A 201 11.42 12.28 -12.79
C TRP A 201 11.78 10.79 -12.77
N GLN A 202 11.15 9.98 -11.88
CA GLN A 202 11.52 8.59 -11.62
C GLN A 202 10.47 7.57 -12.08
N GLY A 203 9.34 8.02 -12.62
CA GLY A 203 8.23 7.13 -12.93
C GLY A 203 7.73 6.40 -11.68
N ILE A 204 7.39 5.11 -11.84
CA ILE A 204 6.87 4.28 -10.74
C ILE A 204 7.91 4.09 -9.61
N ALA A 205 9.21 4.12 -9.91
CA ALA A 205 10.25 4.07 -8.88
C ALA A 205 10.10 5.19 -7.83
N GLY A 206 9.61 6.37 -8.24
CA GLY A 206 9.31 7.50 -7.37
C GLY A 206 8.24 7.21 -6.29
N CYS A 207 7.41 6.19 -6.48
CA CYS A 207 6.37 5.82 -5.49
C CYS A 207 6.95 5.51 -4.11
N ALA A 208 8.14 4.87 -4.05
CA ALA A 208 8.81 4.60 -2.77
C ALA A 208 9.17 5.90 -2.04
N ALA A 209 9.72 6.88 -2.77
CA ALA A 209 10.07 8.19 -2.22
C ALA A 209 8.81 8.99 -1.79
N ILE A 210 7.74 8.93 -2.56
CA ILE A 210 6.46 9.59 -2.25
C ILE A 210 5.88 9.10 -0.93
N ILE A 211 5.81 7.79 -0.73
CA ILE A 211 5.28 7.21 0.51
C ILE A 211 6.24 7.47 1.67
N GLY A 212 7.56 7.41 1.45
CA GLY A 212 8.55 7.81 2.45
C GLY A 212 8.35 9.27 2.90
N LEU A 213 8.17 10.18 1.96
CA LEU A 213 7.86 11.59 2.22
C LEU A 213 6.54 11.75 3.00
N TYR A 214 5.49 11.02 2.62
CA TYR A 214 4.21 11.02 3.34
C TYR A 214 4.38 10.60 4.80
N VAL A 215 5.18 9.56 5.08
CA VAL A 215 5.47 9.11 6.45
C VAL A 215 6.22 10.19 7.23
N VAL A 216 7.27 10.78 6.64
CA VAL A 216 8.07 11.85 7.28
C VAL A 216 7.19 13.06 7.60
N LEU A 217 6.40 13.54 6.65
CA LEU A 217 5.49 14.67 6.87
C LEU A 217 4.43 14.36 7.93
N SER A 218 3.95 13.12 8.01
CA SER A 218 3.01 12.70 9.05
C SER A 218 3.65 12.77 10.45
N ILE A 219 4.90 12.31 10.59
CA ILE A 219 5.65 12.39 11.84
C ILE A 219 5.87 13.85 12.28
N LEU A 220 6.25 14.70 11.34
CA LEU A 220 6.48 16.12 11.62
C LEU A 220 5.19 16.84 12.04
N SER A 221 4.09 16.59 11.33
CA SER A 221 2.77 17.14 11.65
C SER A 221 2.28 16.70 13.04
N ALA A 222 2.49 15.42 13.38
CA ALA A 222 2.12 14.88 14.69
C ALA A 222 2.91 15.49 15.84
N ARG A 223 4.17 15.89 15.61
CA ARG A 223 4.99 16.61 16.63
C ARG A 223 4.58 18.06 16.78
N GLY A 224 4.28 18.74 15.68
CA GLY A 224 3.82 20.14 15.70
C GLY A 224 2.47 20.36 16.38
N ALA A 225 1.61 19.34 16.41
CA ALA A 225 0.32 19.40 17.09
C ALA A 225 0.39 19.18 18.63
N LYS A 226 1.56 18.77 19.15
CA LYS A 226 1.79 18.54 20.59
C LYS A 226 2.48 19.71 21.30
N ASN A 227 2.99 20.68 20.55
CA ASN A 227 3.56 21.94 21.05
C ASN A 227 2.56 23.07 20.83
#